data_b64f0b94ba2b52a1b0508762db3e432c
#
_entry.id   b64f0b94ba2b52a1b0508762db3e432c
#
_cell.length_a   1.000
_cell.length_b   1.000
_cell.length_c   1.000
_cell.angle_alpha   90.00
_cell.angle_beta   90.00
_cell.angle_gamma   90.00
#
_symmetry.space_group_name_H-M   'P 1'
#
loop_
_entity.id
_entity.type
_entity.pdbx_description
1 polymer ?
#
loop_
_entity_poly.entity_id
_entity_poly.type
_entity_poly.pdbx_seq_one_letter_code
_entity_poly.pdbx_strand_id
1 'polypeptide(L)'
;MFIPEPVATMLPDGSVRHPIITVCGSTRFKEELIAVVGELTHAGWLVFPVGVTDKSRVIDDAKKVLLNDIHQQKIRTSDAIYVVNKDGYIGESTANEIRYAQLWLRPVYYMEGGAEDGTNAERS
;
A
#
# COMPACT_ATOMS: atom_id res chain seq x y z
N MET A 1 -12.23 -1.42 -9.92
CA MET A 1 -10.94 -1.28 -9.21
C MET A 1 -10.12 -0.18 -9.87
N PHE A 2 -9.80 0.83 -9.09
CA PHE A 2 -8.93 1.91 -9.59
C PHE A 2 -7.47 1.45 -9.53
N ILE A 3 -6.71 1.66 -10.61
CA ILE A 3 -5.27 1.37 -10.63
C ILE A 3 -4.54 2.65 -11.05
N PRO A 4 -3.72 3.23 -10.17
CA PRO A 4 -2.98 4.44 -10.53
C PRO A 4 -1.91 4.13 -11.56
N GLU A 5 -1.66 5.08 -12.46
CA GLU A 5 -0.64 4.92 -13.48
C GLU A 5 0.73 5.28 -12.91
N PRO A 6 1.72 4.38 -12.99
CA PRO A 6 3.05 4.68 -12.47
C PRO A 6 3.82 5.58 -13.42
N VAL A 7 4.73 6.38 -12.86
CA VAL A 7 5.66 7.17 -13.63
C VAL A 7 7.06 6.62 -13.42
N ALA A 8 7.63 6.05 -14.48
CA ALA A 8 8.99 5.53 -14.44
C ALA A 8 10.00 6.66 -14.65
N THR A 9 11.17 6.52 -14.05
CA THR A 9 12.25 7.52 -14.15
C THR A 9 13.45 6.91 -14.83
N MET A 10 13.97 7.59 -15.86
CA MET A 10 15.19 7.15 -16.51
C MET A 10 16.40 7.48 -15.64
N LEU A 11 17.28 6.50 -15.46
CA LEU A 11 18.50 6.65 -14.69
C LEU A 11 19.66 7.01 -15.60
N PRO A 12 20.77 7.55 -15.04
CA PRO A 12 21.91 8.01 -15.83
C PRO A 12 22.56 6.93 -16.71
N ASP A 13 22.44 5.66 -16.32
CA ASP A 13 23.00 4.54 -17.09
C ASP A 13 22.06 4.05 -18.20
N GLY A 14 20.92 4.72 -18.39
CA GLY A 14 19.93 4.33 -19.40
C GLY A 14 18.92 3.32 -18.91
N SER A 15 19.06 2.78 -17.70
CA SER A 15 18.06 1.91 -17.12
C SER A 15 16.87 2.73 -16.60
N VAL A 16 15.82 2.04 -16.17
CA VAL A 16 14.59 2.68 -15.71
C VAL A 16 14.29 2.28 -14.27
N ARG A 17 13.98 3.30 -13.45
CA ARG A 17 13.48 3.06 -12.10
C ARG A 17 11.96 3.05 -12.15
N HIS A 18 11.38 1.93 -11.76
CA HIS A 18 9.93 1.82 -11.61
C HIS A 18 9.53 2.25 -10.20
N PRO A 19 8.42 2.98 -10.04
CA PRO A 19 8.00 3.41 -8.71
C PRO A 19 7.52 2.24 -7.88
N ILE A 20 7.66 2.39 -6.56
CA ILE A 20 7.34 1.36 -5.57
C ILE A 20 6.01 1.71 -4.91
N ILE A 21 5.14 0.72 -4.76
CA ILE A 21 3.87 0.89 -4.07
C ILE A 21 3.69 -0.21 -3.04
N THR A 22 3.28 0.17 -1.82
CA THR A 22 2.98 -0.78 -0.77
C THR A 22 1.47 -0.98 -0.69
N VAL A 23 1.03 -2.24 -0.72
CA VAL A 23 -0.39 -2.57 -0.60
C VAL A 23 -0.75 -2.69 0.88
N CYS A 24 -1.83 -2.03 1.28
CA CYS A 24 -2.36 -2.05 2.64
C CYS A 24 -3.80 -2.52 2.60
N GLY A 25 -4.23 -3.22 3.64
CA GLY A 25 -5.60 -3.68 3.71
C GLY A 25 -5.77 -4.86 4.66
N SER A 26 -7.00 -5.18 4.99
CA SER A 26 -7.32 -6.30 5.86
C SER A 26 -7.10 -7.63 5.12
N THR A 27 -6.51 -8.60 5.82
CA THR A 27 -6.32 -9.94 5.27
C THR A 27 -7.65 -10.65 4.99
N ARG A 28 -8.78 -10.12 5.48
CA ARG A 28 -10.11 -10.64 5.13
C ARG A 28 -10.39 -10.52 3.64
N PHE A 29 -9.73 -9.59 2.96
CA PHE A 29 -9.91 -9.34 1.53
C PHE A 29 -8.84 -10.05 0.70
N LYS A 30 -8.58 -11.30 1.01
CA LYS A 30 -7.49 -12.06 0.41
C LYS A 30 -7.55 -12.08 -1.12
N GLU A 31 -8.73 -12.30 -1.69
CA GLU A 31 -8.89 -12.35 -3.14
C GLU A 31 -8.59 -11.00 -3.78
N GLU A 32 -9.09 -9.94 -3.16
CA GLU A 32 -8.85 -8.58 -3.65
C GLU A 32 -7.38 -8.20 -3.52
N LEU A 33 -6.73 -8.57 -2.42
CA LEU A 33 -5.31 -8.32 -2.25
C LEU A 33 -4.47 -8.97 -3.34
N ILE A 34 -4.78 -10.21 -3.68
CA ILE A 34 -4.09 -10.94 -4.75
C ILE A 34 -4.32 -10.25 -6.10
N ALA A 35 -5.57 -9.90 -6.39
CA ALA A 35 -5.92 -9.25 -7.65
C ALA A 35 -5.23 -7.90 -7.78
N VAL A 36 -5.19 -7.11 -6.72
CA VAL A 36 -4.56 -5.79 -6.70
C VAL A 36 -3.06 -5.90 -6.98
N VAL A 37 -2.38 -6.83 -6.33
CA VAL A 37 -0.94 -7.04 -6.57
C VAL A 37 -0.68 -7.35 -8.04
N GLY A 38 -1.50 -8.20 -8.65
CA GLY A 38 -1.39 -8.54 -10.07
C GLY A 38 -1.60 -7.33 -10.97
N GLU A 39 -2.65 -6.57 -10.71
CA GLU A 39 -3.00 -5.40 -11.53
C GLU A 39 -1.95 -4.29 -11.42
N LEU A 40 -1.46 -4.02 -10.21
CA LEU A 40 -0.41 -3.02 -10.01
C LEU A 40 0.90 -3.44 -10.69
N THR A 41 1.25 -4.70 -10.57
CA THR A 41 2.46 -5.24 -11.23
C THR A 41 2.34 -5.11 -12.74
N HIS A 42 1.18 -5.48 -13.28
CA HIS A 42 0.94 -5.39 -14.73
C HIS A 42 1.00 -3.93 -15.22
N ALA A 43 0.58 -2.99 -14.39
CA ALA A 43 0.62 -1.57 -14.73
C ALA A 43 2.04 -0.98 -14.72
N GLY A 44 2.99 -1.64 -14.06
CA GLY A 44 4.38 -1.17 -14.02
C GLY A 44 4.88 -0.73 -12.63
N TRP A 45 4.15 -1.05 -11.59
CA TRP A 45 4.58 -0.77 -10.22
C TRP A 45 5.46 -1.91 -9.69
N LEU A 46 6.44 -1.55 -8.88
CA LEU A 46 7.18 -2.50 -8.06
C LEU A 46 6.40 -2.62 -6.76
N VAL A 47 5.80 -3.78 -6.51
CA VAL A 47 4.79 -3.92 -5.45
C VAL A 47 5.35 -4.58 -4.21
N PHE A 48 5.12 -3.95 -3.05
CA PHE A 48 5.28 -4.60 -1.75
C PHE A 48 3.88 -5.06 -1.31
N PRO A 49 3.62 -6.38 -1.30
CA PRO A 49 2.30 -6.88 -0.91
C PRO A 49 2.10 -6.82 0.60
N VAL A 50 0.87 -7.02 1.02
CA VAL A 50 0.58 -7.22 2.45
C VAL A 50 1.31 -8.46 2.91
N GLY A 51 2.04 -8.34 4.02
CA GLY A 51 2.75 -9.48 4.59
C GLY A 51 1.76 -10.52 5.10
N VAL A 52 1.99 -11.78 4.73
CA VAL A 52 1.19 -12.90 5.23
C VAL A 52 2.07 -13.66 6.21
N THR A 53 1.62 -13.72 7.46
CA THR A 53 2.30 -14.52 8.47
C THR A 53 1.65 -15.89 8.55
N ASP A 54 2.45 -16.88 8.92
CA ASP A 54 1.95 -18.22 9.18
C ASP A 54 1.06 -18.17 10.43
N LYS A 55 -0.22 -18.45 10.24
CA LYS A 55 -1.21 -18.39 11.33
C LYS A 55 -0.96 -19.42 12.42
N SER A 56 -0.17 -20.45 12.15
CA SER A 56 0.20 -21.46 13.16
C SER A 56 1.23 -20.92 14.15
N ARG A 57 1.88 -19.80 13.84
CA ARG A 57 2.89 -19.22 14.72
C ARG A 57 2.23 -18.31 15.74
N VAL A 58 2.69 -18.42 16.98
CA VAL A 58 2.29 -17.48 18.03
C VAL A 58 3.04 -16.17 17.81
N ILE A 59 2.29 -15.08 17.75
CA ILE A 59 2.85 -13.75 17.60
C ILE A 59 2.71 -13.03 18.94
N ASP A 60 3.82 -12.89 19.66
CA ASP A 60 3.85 -12.15 20.91
C ASP A 60 3.97 -10.65 20.65
N ASP A 61 3.94 -9.84 21.72
CA ASP A 61 3.98 -8.40 21.59
C ASP A 61 5.26 -7.89 20.95
N ALA A 62 6.39 -8.52 21.26
CA ALA A 62 7.67 -8.14 20.64
C ALA A 62 7.66 -8.39 19.14
N LYS A 63 7.06 -9.50 18.71
CA LYS A 63 6.95 -9.83 17.29
C LYS A 63 6.00 -8.86 16.59
N LYS A 64 4.92 -8.46 17.25
CA LYS A 64 4.00 -7.47 16.67
C LYS A 64 4.70 -6.13 16.44
N VAL A 65 5.52 -5.69 17.39
CA VAL A 65 6.29 -4.46 17.26
C VAL A 65 7.23 -4.55 16.06
N LEU A 66 7.94 -5.67 15.93
CA LEU A 66 8.86 -5.90 14.81
C LEU A 66 8.13 -5.87 13.47
N LEU A 67 7.02 -6.59 13.36
CA LEU A 67 6.28 -6.66 12.10
C LEU A 67 5.70 -5.31 11.72
N ASN A 68 5.22 -4.56 12.70
CA ASN A 68 4.73 -3.21 12.47
C ASN A 68 5.85 -2.28 11.98
N ASP A 69 7.02 -2.38 12.57
CA ASP A 69 8.19 -1.58 12.15
C ASP A 69 8.60 -1.90 10.72
N ILE A 70 8.63 -3.18 10.37
CA ILE A 70 8.94 -3.62 9.00
C ILE A 70 7.92 -3.03 8.02
N HIS A 71 6.65 -3.10 8.36
CA HIS A 71 5.59 -2.59 7.49
C HIS A 71 5.70 -1.07 7.31
N GLN A 72 5.99 -0.35 8.38
CA GLN A 72 6.22 1.10 8.30
C GLN A 72 7.43 1.41 7.41
N GLN A 73 8.49 0.63 7.48
CA GLN A 73 9.65 0.82 6.63
C GLN A 73 9.31 0.61 5.16
N LYS A 74 8.47 -0.37 4.84
CA LYS A 74 7.99 -0.55 3.47
C LYS A 74 7.28 0.71 2.98
N ILE A 75 6.43 1.30 3.81
CA ILE A 75 5.70 2.53 3.46
C ILE A 75 6.69 3.68 3.23
N ARG A 76 7.65 3.89 4.14
CA ARG A 76 8.66 4.96 3.97
C ARG A 76 9.47 4.80 2.69
N THR A 77 9.79 3.56 2.34
CA THR A 77 10.60 3.23 1.17
C THR A 77 9.81 3.38 -0.13
N SER A 78 8.48 3.28 -0.04
CA SER A 78 7.61 3.33 -1.21
C SER A 78 7.41 4.75 -1.72
N ASP A 79 7.03 4.86 -2.99
CA ASP A 79 6.60 6.12 -3.58
C ASP A 79 5.14 6.40 -3.30
N ALA A 80 4.35 5.37 -2.99
CA ALA A 80 2.92 5.49 -2.72
C ALA A 80 2.44 4.28 -1.93
N ILE A 81 1.22 4.37 -1.39
CA ILE A 81 0.53 3.19 -0.87
C ILE A 81 -0.80 3.01 -1.60
N TYR A 82 -1.26 1.77 -1.59
CA TYR A 82 -2.53 1.39 -2.20
C TYR A 82 -3.38 0.67 -1.16
N VAL A 83 -4.57 1.19 -0.90
CA VAL A 83 -5.46 0.67 0.14
C VAL A 83 -6.57 -0.16 -0.49
N VAL A 84 -6.67 -1.41 -0.07
CA VAL A 84 -7.77 -2.29 -0.47
C VAL A 84 -8.92 -2.07 0.51
N ASN A 85 -9.88 -1.27 0.08
CA ASN A 85 -11.01 -0.84 0.90
C ASN A 85 -12.33 -1.37 0.36
N LYS A 86 -12.43 -2.67 0.20
CA LYS A 86 -13.63 -3.30 -0.33
C LYS A 86 -14.86 -2.88 0.47
N ASP A 87 -15.89 -2.46 -0.25
CA ASP A 87 -17.15 -1.95 0.32
C ASP A 87 -16.93 -0.79 1.30
N GLY A 88 -15.84 -0.05 1.11
CA GLY A 88 -15.50 1.08 1.95
C GLY A 88 -14.87 0.72 3.28
N TYR A 89 -14.64 -0.56 3.55
CA TYR A 89 -14.10 -0.98 4.85
C TYR A 89 -12.62 -0.64 4.98
N ILE A 90 -12.29 0.05 6.06
CA ILE A 90 -10.92 0.33 6.47
C ILE A 90 -10.81 0.00 7.95
N GLY A 91 -10.02 -1.02 8.28
CA GLY A 91 -9.79 -1.42 9.66
C GLY A 91 -8.83 -0.47 10.36
N GLU A 92 -8.69 -0.65 11.67
CA GLU A 92 -7.85 0.22 12.50
C GLU A 92 -6.39 0.18 12.06
N SER A 93 -5.86 -1.00 11.77
CA SER A 93 -4.48 -1.18 11.33
C SER A 93 -4.23 -0.42 10.02
N THR A 94 -5.13 -0.58 9.07
CA THR A 94 -5.03 0.09 7.78
C THR A 94 -5.16 1.61 7.93
N ALA A 95 -6.04 2.07 8.82
CA ALA A 95 -6.16 3.50 9.09
C ALA A 95 -4.85 4.08 9.65
N ASN A 96 -4.17 3.33 10.50
CA ASN A 96 -2.86 3.75 11.03
C ASN A 96 -1.82 3.82 9.92
N GLU A 97 -1.84 2.89 8.99
CA GLU A 97 -0.93 2.87 7.85
C GLU A 97 -1.16 4.07 6.94
N ILE A 98 -2.42 4.43 6.72
CA ILE A 98 -2.77 5.61 5.93
C ILE A 98 -2.20 6.87 6.59
N ARG A 99 -2.41 7.03 7.90
CA ARG A 99 -1.88 8.19 8.64
C ARG A 99 -0.36 8.24 8.57
N TYR A 100 0.29 7.09 8.66
CA TYR A 100 1.75 7.01 8.58
C TYR A 100 2.24 7.43 7.19
N ALA A 101 1.58 6.97 6.13
CA ALA A 101 1.92 7.36 4.77
C ALA A 101 1.76 8.87 4.57
N GLN A 102 0.69 9.43 5.11
CA GLN A 102 0.45 10.88 5.03
C GLN A 102 1.54 11.67 5.75
N LEU A 103 1.99 11.17 6.89
CA LEU A 103 3.09 11.80 7.63
C LEU A 103 4.36 11.86 6.79
N TRP A 104 4.62 10.84 5.99
CA TRP A 104 5.78 10.76 5.11
C TRP A 104 5.50 11.33 3.71
N LEU A 105 4.36 12.00 3.53
CA LEU A 105 3.96 12.62 2.26
C LEU A 105 3.92 11.62 1.10
N ARG A 106 3.50 10.40 1.39
CA ARG A 106 3.30 9.38 0.36
C ARG A 106 1.86 9.44 -0.14
N PRO A 107 1.63 9.54 -1.45
CA PRO A 107 0.28 9.48 -1.99
C PRO A 107 -0.44 8.21 -1.56
N VAL A 108 -1.74 8.34 -1.32
CA VAL A 108 -2.60 7.22 -0.93
C VAL A 108 -3.63 7.00 -2.04
N TYR A 109 -3.66 5.79 -2.58
CA TYR A 109 -4.64 5.38 -3.57
C TYR A 109 -5.55 4.33 -2.98
N TYR A 110 -6.79 4.27 -3.47
CA TYR A 110 -7.80 3.34 -2.95
C TYR A 110 -8.33 2.48 -4.09
N MET A 111 -8.59 1.21 -3.79
CA MET A 111 -9.23 0.31 -4.74
C MET A 111 -10.60 0.86 -5.15
N GLU A 112 -11.37 1.34 -4.17
CA GLU A 112 -12.65 1.99 -4.39
C GLU A 112 -12.54 3.45 -4.03
N GLY A 113 -12.87 4.33 -4.97
CA GLY A 113 -12.80 5.77 -4.77
C GLY A 113 -11.61 6.47 -5.41
N GLY A 114 -10.57 5.72 -5.78
CA GLY A 114 -9.44 6.26 -6.53
C GLY A 114 -8.39 6.95 -5.68
N ALA A 115 -7.89 8.10 -6.13
CA ALA A 115 -6.81 8.80 -5.46
C ALA A 115 -7.32 9.60 -4.26
N GLU A 116 -6.59 9.50 -3.16
CA GLU A 116 -6.71 10.48 -2.09
C GLU A 116 -5.75 11.61 -2.42
N ASP A 117 -6.26 12.81 -2.45
CA ASP A 117 -5.43 13.97 -2.75
C ASP A 117 -5.97 15.18 -2.00
N GLY A 118 -5.37 16.33 -2.25
CA GLY A 118 -5.88 17.57 -1.69
C GLY A 118 -7.32 17.84 -2.06
N THR A 119 -7.78 17.29 -3.17
CA THR A 119 -9.17 17.46 -3.60
C THR A 119 -10.13 16.69 -2.71
N ASN A 120 -9.67 15.62 -2.07
CA ASN A 120 -10.51 14.93 -1.10
C ASN A 120 -10.86 15.86 0.06
N ALA A 121 -9.90 16.64 0.50
CA ALA A 121 -10.15 17.63 1.52
C ALA A 121 -11.08 18.73 0.99
N GLU A 122 -10.99 19.02 -0.27
CA GLU A 122 -11.83 20.04 -0.92
C GLU A 122 -13.27 19.63 -0.98
N ARG A 123 -13.54 18.34 -0.91
CA ARG A 123 -14.90 17.86 -0.88
C ARG A 123 -15.60 18.18 0.44
N SER A 124 -14.84 18.50 1.41
CA SER A 124 -15.37 18.94 2.68
C SER A 124 -15.97 20.33 2.56
#